data_dce93437f43be4e61a2768ce9019eeb1
#
_entry.id   dce93437f43be4e61a2768ce9019eeb1
#
_cell.length_a   1.000
_cell.length_b   1.000
_cell.length_c   1.000
_cell.angle_alpha   90.00
_cell.angle_beta   90.00
_cell.angle_gamma   90.00
#
_symmetry.space_group_name_H-M   'P 1'
#
loop_
_entity.id
_entity.type
_entity.pdbx_description
1 polymer ?
#
loop_
_entity_poly.entity_id
_entity_poly.type
_entity_poly.pdbx_seq_one_letter_code
_entity_poly.pdbx_strand_id
1 'polypeptide(L)'
;MILGTSSRLAHSIRPCSSADRLMWITPDRVFYAGLLGNPSAHVRGAMVIYVALEDLIHVNVAQGGWHTSEVAVVQPYVPHQVACDARHVVALYIEPETVDIARLPGRLATGNGVIDAPEFSAHVRGCHARMIRSGRDFDLRPEDFDPMFFGRNLPRRNIDPRIAQVLDRIKRDPSAPASAEECANMVKLSFSRFLHLFKAEVGVPFRSFRTWRRARSLLHYVNQSRNLAQVALEIGYPDSTHFSHSIRQSYGLKPRDIFAGSRKLRLIGDGLPNAALN
;
A
#
# COMPACT_ATOMS: atom_id res chain seq x y z
N MET A 1 56.40 9.59 5.41
CA MET A 1 55.96 9.66 4.01
C MET A 1 55.54 8.27 3.58
N ILE A 2 54.26 7.93 3.70
CA ILE A 2 53.57 6.89 2.91
C ILE A 2 52.08 7.22 2.99
N LEU A 3 51.57 7.71 1.87
CA LEU A 3 50.16 7.97 1.62
C LEU A 3 49.45 6.65 1.31
N GLY A 4 48.52 6.24 2.17
CA GLY A 4 47.60 5.14 1.91
C GLY A 4 46.35 5.68 1.23
N THR A 5 46.25 5.53 -0.09
CA THR A 5 45.05 5.82 -0.90
C THR A 5 43.99 4.79 -0.59
N SER A 6 42.97 5.22 0.17
CA SER A 6 41.72 4.48 0.34
C SER A 6 40.92 4.61 -0.95
N SER A 7 40.96 3.59 -1.80
CA SER A 7 40.11 3.44 -2.98
C SER A 7 38.68 3.21 -2.52
N ARG A 8 37.88 4.27 -2.49
CA ARG A 8 36.42 4.14 -2.47
C ARG A 8 35.97 3.59 -3.83
N LEU A 9 35.59 2.35 -3.86
CA LEU A 9 34.82 1.78 -4.96
C LEU A 9 33.55 2.59 -5.13
N ALA A 10 33.57 3.54 -6.05
CA ALA A 10 32.38 4.23 -6.53
C ALA A 10 31.52 3.17 -7.23
N HIS A 11 30.55 2.65 -6.52
CA HIS A 11 29.44 1.94 -7.16
C HIS A 11 28.76 2.94 -8.07
N SER A 12 28.92 2.77 -9.37
CA SER A 12 28.19 3.50 -10.39
C SER A 12 26.70 3.23 -10.20
N ILE A 13 26.04 4.11 -9.46
CA ILE A 13 24.58 4.10 -9.28
C ILE A 13 23.98 4.43 -10.65
N ARG A 14 23.45 3.42 -11.34
CA ARG A 14 22.64 3.66 -12.53
C ARG A 14 21.38 4.39 -12.08
N PRO A 15 21.04 5.56 -12.65
CA PRO A 15 19.77 6.21 -12.32
C PRO A 15 18.63 5.22 -12.60
N CYS A 16 17.72 5.06 -11.66
CA CYS A 16 16.59 4.15 -11.75
C CYS A 16 15.80 4.42 -13.04
N SER A 17 15.81 3.46 -13.93
CA SER A 17 15.18 3.54 -15.25
C SER A 17 13.66 3.44 -15.09
N SER A 18 12.90 3.97 -16.06
CA SER A 18 11.45 3.74 -16.11
C SER A 18 11.08 2.25 -16.24
N ALA A 19 12.02 1.39 -16.67
CA ALA A 19 11.86 -0.05 -16.71
C ALA A 19 11.88 -0.69 -15.32
N ASP A 20 12.38 0.00 -14.31
CA ASP A 20 12.53 -0.50 -12.94
C ASP A 20 11.30 -0.25 -12.07
N ARG A 21 10.24 0.33 -12.65
CA ARG A 21 9.01 0.65 -11.93
C ARG A 21 8.00 -0.46 -12.09
N LEU A 22 7.58 -1.01 -10.96
CA LEU A 22 6.59 -2.07 -10.95
C LEU A 22 5.69 -2.00 -9.71
N MET A 23 4.50 -2.55 -9.84
CA MET A 23 3.57 -2.73 -8.74
C MET A 23 2.96 -4.12 -8.84
N TRP A 24 3.03 -4.86 -7.75
CA TRP A 24 2.36 -6.14 -7.60
C TRP A 24 1.19 -5.98 -6.63
N ILE A 25 -0.02 -6.24 -7.13
CA ILE A 25 -1.26 -6.06 -6.38
C ILE A 25 -1.86 -7.44 -6.13
N THR A 26 -2.16 -7.72 -4.87
CA THR A 26 -2.97 -8.86 -4.44
C THR A 26 -4.20 -8.34 -3.67
N PRO A 27 -5.18 -9.18 -3.32
CA PRO A 27 -6.33 -8.72 -2.53
C PRO A 27 -5.97 -8.00 -1.23
N ASP A 28 -4.89 -8.42 -0.57
CA ASP A 28 -4.55 -7.99 0.79
C ASP A 28 -3.15 -7.37 0.93
N ARG A 29 -2.37 -7.33 -0.16
CA ARG A 29 -0.99 -6.80 -0.19
C ARG A 29 -0.77 -5.94 -1.42
N VAL A 30 0.15 -5.01 -1.33
CA VAL A 30 0.69 -4.32 -2.50
C VAL A 30 2.19 -4.14 -2.30
N PHE A 31 2.96 -4.51 -3.30
CA PHE A 31 4.33 -4.05 -3.47
C PHE A 31 4.32 -2.96 -4.54
N TYR A 32 4.84 -1.82 -4.21
CA TYR A 32 5.04 -0.72 -5.14
C TYR A 32 6.51 -0.35 -5.16
N ALA A 33 7.13 -0.34 -6.33
CA ALA A 33 8.45 0.23 -6.54
C ALA A 33 8.34 1.27 -7.66
N GLY A 34 8.54 2.54 -7.35
CA GLY A 34 8.32 3.58 -8.33
C GLY A 34 8.52 4.99 -7.80
N LEU A 35 8.03 5.95 -8.59
CA LEU A 35 8.17 7.35 -8.26
C LEU A 35 7.36 7.72 -7.01
N LEU A 36 8.05 8.32 -6.07
CA LEU A 36 7.43 9.06 -5.00
C LEU A 36 7.28 10.52 -5.45
N GLY A 37 6.04 11.01 -5.53
CA GLY A 37 5.77 12.44 -5.73
C GLY A 37 6.13 13.26 -4.49
N ASN A 38 5.61 14.47 -4.39
CA ASN A 38 5.65 15.28 -3.18
C ASN A 38 4.27 15.23 -2.50
N PRO A 39 3.94 14.14 -1.82
CA PRO A 39 2.63 13.99 -1.20
C PRO A 39 2.47 14.96 -0.04
N SER A 40 1.29 15.58 0.05
CA SER A 40 0.85 16.23 1.28
C SER A 40 0.60 15.19 2.38
N ALA A 41 0.36 15.65 3.61
CA ALA A 41 -0.05 14.76 4.68
C ALA A 41 -1.29 13.95 4.26
N HIS A 42 -1.24 12.64 4.45
CA HIS A 42 -2.27 11.71 4.03
C HIS A 42 -2.42 10.56 5.01
N VAL A 43 -3.54 9.82 4.87
CA VAL A 43 -3.91 8.73 5.77
C VAL A 43 -4.23 7.50 4.95
N ARG A 44 -3.50 6.41 5.13
CA ARG A 44 -3.76 5.12 4.48
C ARG A 44 -4.38 4.13 5.44
N GLY A 45 -5.30 3.32 4.94
CA GLY A 45 -5.92 2.26 5.74
C GLY A 45 -5.03 1.05 5.94
N ALA A 46 -4.02 0.84 5.10
CA ALA A 46 -3.02 -0.22 5.24
C ALA A 46 -1.87 0.22 6.16
N MET A 47 -1.21 -0.74 6.81
CA MET A 47 0.14 -0.56 7.30
C MET A 47 1.07 -0.42 6.09
N VAL A 48 1.97 0.56 6.12
CA VAL A 48 2.92 0.78 5.02
C VAL A 48 4.34 0.69 5.55
N ILE A 49 5.15 -0.11 4.86
CA ILE A 49 6.60 -0.16 5.08
C ILE A 49 7.26 0.49 3.86
N TYR A 50 7.87 1.62 4.08
CA TYR A 50 8.68 2.30 3.08
C TYR A 50 10.11 1.83 3.16
N VAL A 51 10.73 1.57 2.02
CA VAL A 51 12.15 1.20 1.91
C VAL A 51 12.79 2.07 0.83
N ALA A 52 13.87 2.73 1.17
CA ALA A 52 14.69 3.47 0.23
C ALA A 52 15.33 2.53 -0.78
N LEU A 53 15.28 2.86 -2.07
CA LEU A 53 15.98 2.08 -3.10
C LEU A 53 17.45 2.49 -3.24
N GLU A 54 17.75 3.76 -3.16
CA GLU A 54 19.08 4.32 -3.38
C GLU A 54 19.55 5.13 -2.16
N ASP A 55 18.89 6.24 -1.88
CA ASP A 55 19.21 7.13 -0.78
C ASP A 55 18.40 6.82 0.49
N LEU A 56 18.21 7.82 1.33
CA LEU A 56 17.38 7.72 2.52
C LEU A 56 15.97 8.25 2.23
N ILE A 57 15.00 7.78 2.98
CA ILE A 57 13.66 8.35 3.02
C ILE A 57 13.53 9.29 4.21
N HIS A 58 12.75 10.34 4.01
CA HIS A 58 12.34 11.27 5.05
C HIS A 58 10.87 11.04 5.35
N VAL A 59 10.52 10.83 6.60
CA VAL A 59 9.13 10.59 7.01
C VAL A 59 8.76 11.49 8.18
N ASN A 60 7.57 12.04 8.12
CA ASN A 60 6.94 12.78 9.22
C ASN A 60 5.63 12.08 9.57
N VAL A 61 5.58 11.48 10.76
CA VAL A 61 4.43 10.71 11.24
C VAL A 61 3.75 11.49 12.35
N ALA A 62 2.43 11.63 12.26
CA ALA A 62 1.59 12.29 13.26
C ALA A 62 2.09 13.69 13.67
N GLN A 63 2.71 14.43 12.74
CA GLN A 63 3.32 15.76 12.97
C GLN A 63 4.49 15.76 13.99
N GLY A 64 5.11 14.60 14.22
CA GLY A 64 6.24 14.44 15.14
C GLY A 64 7.59 14.95 14.63
N GLY A 65 7.60 15.65 13.46
CA GLY A 65 8.80 16.10 12.79
C GLY A 65 9.33 15.13 11.74
N TRP A 66 10.31 15.61 10.96
CA TRP A 66 10.94 14.81 9.91
C TRP A 66 12.09 13.97 10.49
N HIS A 67 12.04 12.67 10.20
CA HIS A 67 13.08 11.70 10.54
C HIS A 67 13.55 11.00 9.29
N THR A 68 14.81 10.56 9.27
CA THR A 68 15.46 10.01 8.08
C THR A 68 16.01 8.61 8.38
N SER A 69 15.76 7.66 7.47
CA SER A 69 16.26 6.28 7.55
C SER A 69 16.17 5.59 6.19
N GLU A 70 16.72 4.37 6.10
CA GLU A 70 16.46 3.46 4.97
C GLU A 70 15.06 2.84 5.02
N VAL A 71 14.49 2.68 6.22
CA VAL A 71 13.20 2.01 6.43
C VAL A 71 12.32 2.85 7.35
N ALA A 72 11.05 2.98 6.98
CA ALA A 72 10.04 3.54 7.86
C ALA A 72 8.77 2.67 7.84
N VAL A 73 8.16 2.51 9.00
CA VAL A 73 6.87 1.84 9.16
C VAL A 73 5.84 2.88 9.56
N VAL A 74 4.69 2.86 8.90
CA VAL A 74 3.56 3.70 9.26
C VAL A 74 2.36 2.80 9.53
N GLN A 75 1.82 2.91 10.75
CA GLN A 75 0.67 2.14 11.17
C GLN A 75 -0.61 2.56 10.41
N PRO A 76 -1.61 1.65 10.29
CA PRO A 76 -2.85 1.96 9.60
C PRO A 76 -3.53 3.21 10.18
N TYR A 77 -4.09 4.03 9.31
CA TYR A 77 -4.83 5.25 9.65
C TYR A 77 -4.04 6.34 10.39
N VAL A 78 -2.71 6.25 10.42
CA VAL A 78 -1.85 7.30 10.97
C VAL A 78 -1.53 8.33 9.89
N PRO A 79 -1.78 9.64 10.13
CA PRO A 79 -1.39 10.70 9.23
C PRO A 79 0.13 10.76 9.07
N HIS A 80 0.60 10.85 7.84
CA HIS A 80 2.03 10.94 7.58
C HIS A 80 2.34 11.65 6.25
N GLN A 81 3.59 12.09 6.13
CA GLN A 81 4.21 12.53 4.88
C GLN A 81 5.48 11.73 4.66
N VAL A 82 5.83 11.51 3.41
CA VAL A 82 7.06 10.82 3.02
C VAL A 82 7.70 11.54 1.84
N ALA A 83 9.01 11.68 1.87
CA ALA A 83 9.82 12.25 0.80
C ALA A 83 11.08 11.39 0.58
N CYS A 84 11.67 11.49 -0.60
CA CYS A 84 12.91 10.81 -0.96
C CYS A 84 13.62 11.63 -2.03
N ASP A 85 14.90 11.91 -1.88
CA ASP A 85 15.67 12.75 -2.80
C ASP A 85 15.83 12.07 -4.17
N ALA A 86 16.09 10.77 -4.20
CA ALA A 86 16.12 9.96 -5.42
C ALA A 86 14.74 9.82 -6.10
N ARG A 87 13.65 10.25 -5.44
CA ARG A 87 12.27 10.15 -5.91
C ARG A 87 11.80 8.73 -6.24
N HIS A 88 12.55 7.71 -5.88
CA HIS A 88 12.21 6.30 -6.02
C HIS A 88 12.16 5.62 -4.66
N VAL A 89 11.09 4.89 -4.42
CA VAL A 89 10.85 4.22 -3.15
C VAL A 89 10.16 2.88 -3.39
N VAL A 90 10.42 1.93 -2.49
CA VAL A 90 9.54 0.78 -2.31
C VAL A 90 8.53 1.10 -1.22
N ALA A 91 7.28 0.72 -1.43
CA ALA A 91 6.24 0.72 -0.42
C ALA A 91 5.52 -0.63 -0.40
N LEU A 92 5.58 -1.31 0.75
CA LEU A 92 4.83 -2.53 1.02
C LEU A 92 3.56 -2.16 1.79
N TYR A 93 2.39 -2.51 1.24
CA TYR A 93 1.11 -2.31 1.91
C TYR A 93 0.61 -3.62 2.46
N ILE A 94 0.21 -3.62 3.72
CA ILE A 94 -0.34 -4.77 4.43
C ILE A 94 -1.69 -4.36 4.99
N GLU A 95 -2.75 -5.04 4.55
CA GLU A 95 -4.10 -4.75 5.04
C GLU A 95 -4.25 -5.28 6.48
N PRO A 96 -4.58 -4.40 7.45
CA PRO A 96 -4.49 -4.72 8.88
C PRO A 96 -5.51 -5.76 9.35
N GLU A 97 -6.63 -5.90 8.63
CA GLU A 97 -7.63 -6.90 8.94
C GLU A 97 -7.18 -8.33 8.60
N THR A 98 -6.07 -8.49 7.88
CA THR A 98 -5.56 -9.81 7.47
C THR A 98 -4.38 -10.31 8.28
N VAL A 99 -3.77 -9.42 9.08
CA VAL A 99 -2.54 -9.70 9.82
C VAL A 99 -2.68 -9.26 11.27
N ASP A 100 -2.22 -10.10 12.17
CA ASP A 100 -2.00 -9.70 13.56
C ASP A 100 -0.70 -8.90 13.64
N ILE A 101 -0.83 -7.56 13.53
CA ILE A 101 0.30 -6.63 13.49
C ILE A 101 1.16 -6.77 14.76
N ALA A 102 0.57 -7.03 15.91
CA ALA A 102 1.31 -7.19 17.17
C ALA A 102 2.27 -8.39 17.16
N ARG A 103 2.02 -9.37 16.28
CA ARG A 103 2.85 -10.57 16.12
C ARG A 103 3.80 -10.51 14.93
N LEU A 104 3.93 -9.35 14.27
CA LEU A 104 4.94 -9.15 13.23
C LEU A 104 6.37 -9.26 13.80
N PRO A 105 7.37 -9.63 12.98
CA PRO A 105 8.73 -9.75 13.47
C PRO A 105 9.34 -8.40 13.86
N GLY A 106 9.99 -8.38 15.03
CA GLY A 106 10.84 -7.29 15.50
C GLY A 106 10.19 -5.90 15.49
N ARG A 107 10.92 -4.92 15.01
CA ARG A 107 10.51 -3.51 14.97
C ARG A 107 9.36 -3.21 14.00
N LEU A 108 8.99 -4.15 13.12
CA LEU A 108 7.82 -3.99 12.23
C LEU A 108 6.51 -3.96 13.04
N ALA A 109 6.43 -4.70 14.15
CA ALA A 109 5.24 -4.76 14.99
C ALA A 109 4.97 -3.44 15.73
N THR A 110 6.01 -2.84 16.28
CA THR A 110 5.93 -1.68 17.17
C THR A 110 6.35 -0.37 16.50
N GLY A 111 6.95 -0.45 15.31
CA GLY A 111 7.43 0.72 14.58
C GLY A 111 6.28 1.64 14.14
N ASN A 112 6.46 2.93 14.36
CA ASN A 112 5.63 3.97 13.78
C ASN A 112 6.52 5.20 13.51
N GLY A 113 7.07 5.26 12.32
CA GLY A 113 8.11 6.18 11.89
C GLY A 113 9.35 5.43 11.41
N VAL A 114 10.52 6.04 11.55
CA VAL A 114 11.79 5.42 11.13
C VAL A 114 12.16 4.24 12.01
N ILE A 115 12.70 3.21 11.37
CA ILE A 115 13.26 2.04 12.08
C ILE A 115 14.64 1.71 11.52
N ASP A 116 15.51 1.21 12.40
CA ASP A 116 16.80 0.66 12.02
C ASP A 116 16.61 -0.82 11.65
N ALA A 117 16.66 -1.13 10.34
CA ALA A 117 16.42 -2.46 9.80
C ALA A 117 17.21 -2.69 8.49
N PRO A 118 18.55 -2.62 8.52
CA PRO A 118 19.39 -2.68 7.32
C PRO A 118 19.29 -4.02 6.58
N GLU A 119 19.16 -5.13 7.29
CA GLU A 119 19.00 -6.46 6.68
C GLU A 119 17.67 -6.55 5.91
N PHE A 120 16.60 -5.99 6.48
CA PHE A 120 15.29 -5.95 5.83
C PHE A 120 15.33 -5.07 4.57
N SER A 121 15.97 -3.88 4.64
CA SER A 121 16.10 -3.00 3.48
C SER A 121 16.90 -3.67 2.36
N ALA A 122 18.02 -4.31 2.68
CA ALA A 122 18.84 -5.05 1.72
C ALA A 122 18.04 -6.21 1.08
N HIS A 123 17.30 -6.96 1.89
CA HIS A 123 16.45 -8.05 1.41
C HIS A 123 15.38 -7.56 0.42
N VAL A 124 14.64 -6.49 0.76
CA VAL A 124 13.59 -5.93 -0.10
C VAL A 124 14.18 -5.38 -1.41
N ARG A 125 15.33 -4.70 -1.37
CA ARG A 125 16.07 -4.28 -2.57
C ARG A 125 16.45 -5.47 -3.46
N GLY A 126 16.92 -6.56 -2.84
CA GLY A 126 17.24 -7.82 -3.54
C GLY A 126 16.02 -8.45 -4.21
N CYS A 127 14.86 -8.45 -3.55
CA CYS A 127 13.59 -8.90 -4.13
C CYS A 127 13.20 -8.04 -5.34
N HIS A 128 13.24 -6.72 -5.20
CA HIS A 128 12.98 -5.80 -6.31
C HIS A 128 13.89 -6.06 -7.51
N ALA A 129 15.21 -6.16 -7.28
CA ALA A 129 16.17 -6.43 -8.33
C ALA A 129 15.92 -7.77 -9.05
N ARG A 130 15.50 -8.82 -8.32
CA ARG A 130 15.08 -10.10 -8.93
C ARG A 130 13.85 -9.93 -9.81
N MET A 131 12.79 -9.25 -9.33
CA MET A 131 11.56 -9.00 -10.08
C MET A 131 11.82 -8.22 -11.37
N ILE A 132 12.77 -7.27 -11.35
CA ILE A 132 13.17 -6.53 -12.56
C ILE A 132 13.90 -7.43 -13.55
N ARG A 133 14.88 -8.23 -13.11
CA ARG A 133 15.67 -9.12 -13.99
C ARG A 133 14.82 -10.21 -14.63
N SER A 134 13.86 -10.79 -13.92
CA SER A 134 13.00 -11.85 -14.45
C SER A 134 11.96 -11.36 -15.46
N GLY A 135 11.82 -10.05 -15.64
CA GLY A 135 10.95 -9.50 -16.66
C GLY A 135 9.48 -9.91 -16.50
N ARG A 136 8.85 -10.32 -17.65
CA ARG A 136 7.44 -10.73 -17.67
C ARG A 136 7.22 -12.19 -17.23
N ASP A 137 8.27 -12.98 -17.14
CA ASP A 137 8.20 -14.42 -16.82
C ASP A 137 8.11 -14.70 -15.33
N PHE A 138 7.92 -13.66 -14.50
CA PHE A 138 7.79 -13.80 -13.08
C PHE A 138 6.32 -14.09 -12.74
N ASP A 139 6.00 -15.39 -12.59
CA ASP A 139 4.68 -15.85 -12.13
C ASP A 139 4.60 -15.68 -10.62
N LEU A 140 3.88 -14.64 -10.16
CA LEU A 140 3.67 -14.32 -8.74
C LEU A 140 2.23 -14.58 -8.37
N ARG A 141 2.04 -15.46 -7.40
CA ARG A 141 0.74 -15.73 -6.79
C ARG A 141 0.56 -14.90 -5.51
N PRO A 142 -0.66 -14.57 -5.12
CA PRO A 142 -0.91 -13.80 -3.89
C PRO A 142 -0.23 -14.37 -2.64
N GLU A 143 -0.14 -15.70 -2.53
CA GLU A 143 0.49 -16.42 -1.42
C GLU A 143 2.00 -16.27 -1.35
N ASP A 144 2.66 -15.90 -2.46
CA ASP A 144 4.12 -15.73 -2.52
C ASP A 144 4.58 -14.41 -1.88
N PHE A 145 3.67 -13.46 -1.65
CA PHE A 145 4.02 -12.13 -1.17
C PHE A 145 4.71 -12.17 0.20
N ASP A 146 4.06 -12.76 1.18
CA ASP A 146 4.58 -12.77 2.55
C ASP A 146 5.90 -13.56 2.63
N PRO A 147 6.04 -14.79 2.07
CA PRO A 147 7.32 -15.50 2.02
C PRO A 147 8.42 -14.72 1.31
N MET A 148 8.11 -14.03 0.20
CA MET A 148 9.11 -13.27 -0.56
C MET A 148 9.71 -12.13 0.23
N PHE A 149 8.89 -11.32 0.91
CA PHE A 149 9.36 -10.10 1.59
C PHE A 149 9.68 -10.29 3.07
N PHE A 150 9.07 -11.28 3.71
CA PHE A 150 9.21 -11.53 5.16
C PHE A 150 9.83 -12.89 5.51
N GLY A 151 10.17 -13.70 4.50
CA GLY A 151 10.73 -15.05 4.68
C GLY A 151 9.74 -16.09 5.20
N ARG A 152 8.51 -15.70 5.50
CA ARG A 152 7.41 -16.55 6.01
C ARG A 152 6.07 -15.87 5.81
N ASN A 153 4.99 -16.63 5.91
CA ASN A 153 3.64 -16.09 5.99
C ASN A 153 3.50 -15.23 7.27
N LEU A 154 2.87 -14.06 7.13
CA LEU A 154 2.56 -13.21 8.26
C LEU A 154 1.46 -13.85 9.13
N PRO A 155 1.49 -13.62 10.45
CA PRO A 155 0.50 -14.19 11.37
C PRO A 155 -0.88 -13.65 11.03
N ARG A 156 -1.81 -14.54 10.71
CA ARG A 156 -3.19 -14.16 10.38
C ARG A 156 -3.91 -13.63 11.60
N ARG A 157 -4.69 -12.59 11.40
CA ARG A 157 -5.63 -12.07 12.38
C ARG A 157 -6.86 -12.98 12.42
N ASN A 158 -7.26 -13.36 13.64
CA ASN A 158 -8.53 -14.05 13.84
C ASN A 158 -9.63 -13.00 13.93
N ILE A 159 -10.63 -13.10 13.06
CA ILE A 159 -11.76 -12.14 12.96
C ILE A 159 -13.06 -12.91 13.12
N ASP A 160 -14.03 -12.33 13.83
CA ASP A 160 -15.38 -12.87 13.95
C ASP A 160 -15.92 -13.26 12.56
N PRO A 161 -16.41 -14.51 12.36
CA PRO A 161 -16.85 -14.99 11.05
C PRO A 161 -17.90 -14.10 10.36
N ARG A 162 -18.75 -13.42 11.13
CA ARG A 162 -19.75 -12.48 10.61
C ARG A 162 -19.08 -11.25 9.99
N ILE A 163 -18.04 -10.73 10.65
CA ILE A 163 -17.27 -9.60 10.12
C ILE A 163 -16.41 -10.05 8.94
N ALA A 164 -15.81 -11.24 8.99
CA ALA A 164 -15.09 -11.81 7.86
C ALA A 164 -15.96 -11.89 6.59
N GLN A 165 -17.22 -12.32 6.72
CA GLN A 165 -18.18 -12.35 5.60
C GLN A 165 -18.42 -10.95 5.00
N VAL A 166 -18.53 -9.91 5.84
CA VAL A 166 -18.68 -8.52 5.38
C VAL A 166 -17.40 -8.05 4.69
N LEU A 167 -16.23 -8.34 5.24
CA LEU A 167 -14.95 -7.99 4.64
C LEU A 167 -14.79 -8.62 3.25
N ASP A 168 -15.10 -9.89 3.10
CA ASP A 168 -15.03 -10.62 1.82
C ASP A 168 -15.97 -10.03 0.76
N ARG A 169 -17.18 -9.61 1.16
CA ARG A 169 -18.11 -8.91 0.25
C ARG A 169 -17.50 -7.60 -0.24
N ILE A 170 -16.97 -6.77 0.68
CA ILE A 170 -16.39 -5.47 0.33
C ILE A 170 -15.12 -5.63 -0.50
N LYS A 171 -14.30 -6.65 -0.24
CA LYS A 171 -13.08 -6.93 -1.00
C LYS A 171 -13.36 -7.40 -2.42
N ARG A 172 -14.40 -8.21 -2.61
CA ARG A 172 -14.82 -8.68 -3.95
C ARG A 172 -15.33 -7.55 -4.82
N ASP A 173 -16.09 -6.62 -4.26
CA ASP A 173 -16.60 -5.44 -4.97
C ASP A 173 -16.55 -4.20 -4.08
N PRO A 174 -15.41 -3.47 -4.06
CA PRO A 174 -15.27 -2.24 -3.30
C PRO A 174 -16.17 -1.10 -3.81
N SER A 175 -16.62 -1.18 -5.06
CA SER A 175 -17.49 -0.18 -5.70
C SER A 175 -18.95 -0.34 -5.32
N ALA A 176 -19.40 -1.58 -5.02
CA ALA A 176 -20.78 -1.86 -4.70
C ALA A 176 -21.31 -0.97 -3.57
N PRO A 177 -22.52 -0.46 -3.72
CA PRO A 177 -23.21 0.20 -2.63
C PRO A 177 -23.51 -0.83 -1.54
N ALA A 178 -22.74 -0.81 -0.45
CA ALA A 178 -23.02 -1.62 0.72
C ALA A 178 -23.15 -0.69 1.92
N SER A 179 -24.37 -0.38 2.31
CA SER A 179 -24.61 0.40 3.51
C SER A 179 -24.29 -0.41 4.77
N ALA A 180 -24.10 0.27 5.88
CA ALA A 180 -23.86 -0.44 7.14
C ALA A 180 -25.09 -1.22 7.58
N GLU A 181 -26.29 -0.73 7.24
CA GLU A 181 -27.58 -1.40 7.48
C GLU A 181 -27.68 -2.71 6.69
N GLU A 182 -27.35 -2.68 5.40
CA GLU A 182 -27.34 -3.90 4.56
C GLU A 182 -26.35 -4.92 5.09
N CYS A 183 -25.13 -4.48 5.49
CA CYS A 183 -24.14 -5.36 6.07
C CYS A 183 -24.59 -5.94 7.41
N ALA A 184 -25.21 -5.14 8.27
CA ALA A 184 -25.76 -5.59 9.54
C ALA A 184 -26.86 -6.66 9.33
N ASN A 185 -27.79 -6.41 8.41
CA ASN A 185 -28.85 -7.34 8.06
C ASN A 185 -28.31 -8.66 7.50
N MET A 186 -27.29 -8.61 6.62
CA MET A 186 -26.65 -9.80 6.05
C MET A 186 -26.11 -10.75 7.13
N VAL A 187 -25.57 -10.18 8.22
CA VAL A 187 -24.98 -10.96 9.33
C VAL A 187 -25.91 -11.08 10.55
N LYS A 188 -27.19 -10.73 10.39
CA LYS A 188 -28.24 -10.83 11.42
C LYS A 188 -27.89 -10.10 12.72
N LEU A 189 -27.31 -8.91 12.61
CA LEU A 189 -27.01 -8.01 13.72
C LEU A 189 -27.86 -6.74 13.61
N SER A 190 -28.17 -6.12 14.77
CA SER A 190 -28.70 -4.76 14.77
C SER A 190 -27.61 -3.80 14.25
N PHE A 191 -28.00 -2.68 13.66
CA PHE A 191 -27.12 -1.67 13.11
C PHE A 191 -26.02 -1.25 14.11
N SER A 192 -26.41 -0.90 15.33
CA SER A 192 -25.47 -0.47 16.38
C SER A 192 -24.49 -1.60 16.76
N ARG A 193 -24.99 -2.83 16.96
CA ARG A 193 -24.13 -3.97 17.29
C ARG A 193 -23.15 -4.32 16.19
N PHE A 194 -23.58 -4.21 14.93
CA PHE A 194 -22.70 -4.37 13.78
C PHE A 194 -21.57 -3.35 13.79
N LEU A 195 -21.86 -2.06 13.94
CA LEU A 195 -20.83 -1.02 13.92
C LEU A 195 -19.80 -1.20 15.07
N HIS A 196 -20.30 -1.55 16.27
CA HIS A 196 -19.43 -1.82 17.41
C HIS A 196 -18.53 -3.02 17.18
N LEU A 197 -19.11 -4.16 16.73
CA LEU A 197 -18.36 -5.37 16.44
C LEU A 197 -17.35 -5.13 15.31
N PHE A 198 -17.77 -4.48 14.22
CA PHE A 198 -16.88 -4.18 13.11
C PHE A 198 -15.67 -3.37 13.57
N LYS A 199 -15.90 -2.30 14.36
CA LYS A 199 -14.81 -1.48 14.88
C LYS A 199 -13.89 -2.26 15.82
N ALA A 200 -14.43 -3.14 16.66
CA ALA A 200 -13.64 -3.98 17.58
C ALA A 200 -12.75 -4.96 16.79
N GLU A 201 -13.32 -5.61 15.78
CA GLU A 201 -12.62 -6.63 14.97
C GLU A 201 -11.62 -6.04 13.98
N VAL A 202 -11.99 -4.96 13.28
CA VAL A 202 -11.16 -4.35 12.22
C VAL A 202 -10.25 -3.24 12.74
N GLY A 203 -10.57 -2.66 13.90
CA GLY A 203 -9.79 -1.59 14.52
C GLY A 203 -10.21 -0.19 14.07
N VAL A 204 -11.11 -0.06 13.08
CA VAL A 204 -11.55 1.24 12.54
C VAL A 204 -13.04 1.24 12.24
N PRO A 205 -13.68 2.45 12.17
CA PRO A 205 -15.06 2.55 11.77
C PRO A 205 -15.31 1.98 10.35
N PHE A 206 -16.46 1.36 10.15
CA PHE A 206 -16.90 0.80 8.87
C PHE A 206 -16.76 1.78 7.70
N ARG A 207 -17.15 3.05 7.90
CA ARG A 207 -17.04 4.10 6.88
C ARG A 207 -15.58 4.33 6.45
N SER A 208 -14.64 4.39 7.39
CA SER A 208 -13.21 4.61 7.12
C SER A 208 -12.62 3.43 6.33
N PHE A 209 -12.97 2.21 6.73
CA PHE A 209 -12.57 1.00 6.00
C PHE A 209 -13.07 1.03 4.54
N ARG A 210 -14.35 1.32 4.32
CA ARG A 210 -14.92 1.41 2.97
C ARG A 210 -14.26 2.49 2.12
N THR A 211 -14.01 3.67 2.71
CA THR A 211 -13.32 4.76 2.00
C THR A 211 -11.93 4.31 1.55
N TRP A 212 -11.18 3.65 2.43
CA TRP A 212 -9.87 3.10 2.08
C TRP A 212 -9.96 2.05 0.97
N ARG A 213 -10.86 1.07 1.07
CA ARG A 213 -11.00 0.01 0.05
C ARG A 213 -11.32 0.58 -1.34
N ARG A 214 -12.18 1.61 -1.42
CA ARG A 214 -12.44 2.33 -2.68
C ARG A 214 -11.18 3.05 -3.18
N ALA A 215 -10.49 3.79 -2.32
CA ALA A 215 -9.29 4.50 -2.71
C ALA A 215 -8.20 3.52 -3.20
N ARG A 216 -8.09 2.36 -2.57
CA ARG A 216 -7.15 1.29 -2.96
C ARG A 216 -7.46 0.72 -4.35
N SER A 217 -8.73 0.63 -4.73
CA SER A 217 -9.12 0.14 -6.06
C SER A 217 -8.55 0.98 -7.20
N LEU A 218 -8.21 2.25 -6.96
CA LEU A 218 -7.52 3.10 -7.93
C LEU A 218 -6.23 2.46 -8.47
N LEU A 219 -5.52 1.69 -7.65
CA LEU A 219 -4.23 1.11 -8.02
C LEU A 219 -4.31 0.19 -9.24
N HIS A 220 -5.46 -0.41 -9.51
CA HIS A 220 -5.67 -1.25 -10.69
C HIS A 220 -5.80 -0.47 -12.01
N TYR A 221 -5.98 0.85 -11.93
CA TYR A 221 -6.22 1.72 -13.09
C TYR A 221 -5.04 2.63 -13.42
N VAL A 222 -4.07 2.76 -12.53
CA VAL A 222 -3.06 3.85 -12.57
C VAL A 222 -2.17 3.87 -13.81
N ASN A 223 -1.99 2.75 -14.50
CA ASN A 223 -1.21 2.65 -15.75
C ASN A 223 -2.08 2.64 -17.02
N GLN A 224 -3.40 2.76 -16.88
CA GLN A 224 -4.34 2.73 -17.99
C GLN A 224 -4.59 4.13 -18.53
N SER A 225 -4.71 4.25 -19.86
CA SER A 225 -5.11 5.52 -20.52
C SER A 225 -6.64 5.68 -20.46
N ARG A 226 -7.17 5.97 -19.28
CA ARG A 226 -8.62 6.10 -19.07
C ARG A 226 -9.01 7.49 -18.58
N ASN A 227 -10.25 7.86 -18.84
CA ASN A 227 -10.82 9.08 -18.31
C ASN A 227 -11.01 8.97 -16.79
N LEU A 228 -10.46 9.91 -16.04
CA LEU A 228 -10.52 9.91 -14.56
C LEU A 228 -11.94 9.99 -14.02
N ALA A 229 -12.86 10.67 -14.71
CA ALA A 229 -14.25 10.72 -14.28
C ALA A 229 -14.93 9.35 -14.41
N GLN A 230 -14.61 8.61 -15.49
CA GLN A 230 -15.11 7.25 -15.66
C GLN A 230 -14.51 6.31 -14.60
N VAL A 231 -13.21 6.38 -14.34
CA VAL A 231 -12.56 5.60 -13.28
C VAL A 231 -13.21 5.90 -11.91
N ALA A 232 -13.52 7.17 -11.62
CA ALA A 232 -14.18 7.56 -10.37
C ALA A 232 -15.53 6.84 -10.20
N LEU A 233 -16.34 6.80 -11.24
CA LEU A 233 -17.65 6.12 -11.21
C LEU A 233 -17.47 4.59 -11.05
N GLU A 234 -16.56 3.98 -11.79
CA GLU A 234 -16.31 2.53 -11.76
C GLU A 234 -15.84 2.05 -10.37
N ILE A 235 -15.07 2.87 -9.64
CA ILE A 235 -14.65 2.52 -8.28
C ILE A 235 -15.64 3.01 -7.20
N GLY A 236 -16.82 3.47 -7.61
CA GLY A 236 -17.96 3.74 -6.73
C GLY A 236 -17.99 5.12 -6.10
N TYR A 237 -17.33 6.13 -6.69
CA TYR A 237 -17.51 7.53 -6.27
C TYR A 237 -18.68 8.17 -7.01
N PRO A 238 -19.46 9.01 -6.33
CA PRO A 238 -20.64 9.67 -6.97
C PRO A 238 -20.22 10.69 -8.04
N ASP A 239 -19.06 11.30 -7.88
CA ASP A 239 -18.52 12.32 -8.79
C ASP A 239 -17.01 12.47 -8.66
N SER A 240 -16.42 13.25 -9.58
CA SER A 240 -14.98 13.50 -9.65
C SER A 240 -14.44 14.35 -8.48
N THR A 241 -15.28 15.13 -7.81
CA THR A 241 -14.89 15.98 -6.68
C THR A 241 -14.67 15.12 -5.44
N HIS A 242 -15.65 14.27 -5.12
CA HIS A 242 -15.52 13.29 -4.03
C HIS A 242 -14.36 12.33 -4.26
N PHE A 243 -14.18 11.86 -5.50
CA PHE A 243 -13.03 11.06 -5.89
C PHE A 243 -11.72 11.78 -5.63
N SER A 244 -11.56 12.99 -6.17
CA SER A 244 -10.31 13.75 -6.02
C SER A 244 -9.97 14.05 -4.57
N HIS A 245 -10.97 14.39 -3.75
CA HIS A 245 -10.80 14.63 -2.32
C HIS A 245 -10.34 13.35 -1.59
N SER A 246 -11.04 12.23 -1.81
CA SER A 246 -10.72 10.94 -1.17
C SER A 246 -9.33 10.44 -1.55
N ILE A 247 -8.96 10.53 -2.84
CA ILE A 247 -7.64 10.10 -3.31
C ILE A 247 -6.53 10.97 -2.72
N ARG A 248 -6.74 12.30 -2.66
CA ARG A 248 -5.78 13.19 -2.00
C ARG A 248 -5.64 12.88 -0.51
N GLN A 249 -6.73 12.60 0.18
CA GLN A 249 -6.70 12.20 1.59
C GLN A 249 -5.93 10.89 1.80
N SER A 250 -6.07 9.92 0.88
CA SER A 250 -5.45 8.60 1.00
C SER A 250 -4.00 8.54 0.51
N TYR A 251 -3.63 9.33 -0.50
CA TYR A 251 -2.30 9.24 -1.14
C TYR A 251 -1.50 10.55 -1.09
N GLY A 252 -2.08 11.65 -0.63
CA GLY A 252 -1.44 12.96 -0.59
C GLY A 252 -1.29 13.63 -1.95
N LEU A 253 -1.75 13.00 -3.03
CA LEU A 253 -1.57 13.43 -4.41
C LEU A 253 -2.92 13.56 -5.13
N LYS A 254 -2.98 14.42 -6.13
CA LYS A 254 -4.15 14.48 -7.03
C LYS A 254 -4.20 13.23 -7.91
N PRO A 255 -5.39 12.72 -8.29
CA PRO A 255 -5.50 11.58 -9.19
C PRO A 255 -4.67 11.74 -10.46
N ARG A 256 -4.74 12.90 -11.12
CA ARG A 256 -3.98 13.18 -12.35
C ARG A 256 -2.46 13.01 -12.18
N ASP A 257 -1.93 13.37 -11.01
CA ASP A 257 -0.48 13.30 -10.74
C ASP A 257 -0.05 11.84 -10.52
N ILE A 258 -0.92 11.04 -9.87
CA ILE A 258 -0.72 9.58 -9.71
C ILE A 258 -0.69 8.92 -11.09
N PHE A 259 -1.68 9.17 -11.95
CA PHE A 259 -1.73 8.59 -13.30
C PHE A 259 -0.56 9.05 -14.16
N ALA A 260 -0.19 10.33 -14.12
CA ALA A 260 0.96 10.85 -14.86
C ALA A 260 2.27 10.17 -14.43
N GLY A 261 2.48 9.97 -13.13
CA GLY A 261 3.65 9.29 -12.57
C GLY A 261 3.69 7.78 -12.85
N SER A 262 2.52 7.18 -13.08
CA SER A 262 2.36 5.71 -13.21
C SER A 262 2.31 5.20 -14.64
N ARG A 263 2.39 6.07 -15.66
CA ARG A 263 2.25 5.67 -17.09
C ARG A 263 3.17 4.53 -17.54
N LYS A 264 4.36 4.43 -16.96
CA LYS A 264 5.37 3.41 -17.28
C LYS A 264 5.49 2.36 -16.17
N LEU A 265 4.53 2.30 -15.28
CA LEU A 265 4.50 1.35 -14.19
C LEU A 265 4.04 -0.02 -14.71
N ARG A 266 4.84 -1.05 -14.50
CA ARG A 266 4.45 -2.42 -14.80
C ARG A 266 3.57 -2.95 -13.67
N LEU A 267 2.37 -3.42 -14.01
CA LEU A 267 1.48 -4.09 -13.04
C LEU A 267 1.69 -5.60 -13.12
N ILE A 268 1.75 -6.24 -11.97
CA ILE A 268 1.77 -7.68 -11.76
C ILE A 268 0.59 -8.03 -10.84
N GLY A 269 -0.10 -9.13 -11.11
CA GLY A 269 -1.22 -9.62 -10.31
C GLY A 269 -2.52 -9.67 -11.09
N ASP A 270 -3.53 -10.27 -10.45
CA ASP A 270 -4.84 -10.47 -11.03
C ASP A 270 -5.46 -9.13 -11.42
N GLY A 271 -5.87 -9.05 -12.67
CA GLY A 271 -6.69 -7.95 -13.17
C GLY A 271 -7.89 -7.73 -12.23
N LEU A 272 -8.54 -6.58 -12.34
CA LEU A 272 -9.71 -6.18 -11.57
C LEU A 272 -10.57 -7.37 -11.16
N PRO A 273 -11.01 -7.47 -9.89
CA PRO A 273 -12.10 -8.36 -9.54
C PRO A 273 -13.24 -8.08 -10.54
N ASN A 274 -13.77 -9.13 -11.15
CA ASN A 274 -14.77 -9.13 -12.23
C ASN A 274 -15.98 -8.23 -11.92
N ALA A 275 -15.90 -6.96 -12.24
CA ALA A 275 -16.98 -6.00 -12.11
C ALA A 275 -17.09 -5.09 -13.34
N ALA A 276 -16.79 -5.60 -14.54
CA ALA A 276 -17.12 -4.89 -15.78
C ALA A 276 -16.91 -5.79 -17.03
N LEU A 277 -17.59 -6.92 -17.10
CA LEU A 277 -17.92 -7.60 -18.36
C LEU A 277 -19.40 -7.98 -18.32
N ASN A 278 -20.26 -6.95 -18.33
CA ASN A 278 -21.64 -7.04 -18.81
C ASN A 278 -21.99 -5.71 -19.46
#